data_69463d29e7bbba1813f1afedd5358ec1
#
_entry.id   69463d29e7bbba1813f1afedd5358ec1
#
_cell.length_a   1.000
_cell.length_b   1.000
_cell.length_c   1.000
_cell.angle_alpha   90.00
_cell.angle_beta   90.00
_cell.angle_gamma   90.00
#
_symmetry.space_group_name_H-M   'P 1'
#
loop_
_entity.id
_entity.type
_entity.pdbx_description
1 polymer ?
#
loop_
_entity_poly.entity_id
_entity_poly.type
_entity_poly.pdbx_seq_one_letter_code
_entity_poly.pdbx_strand_id
1 'polypeptide(L)'
;MVNGLRIIAGLIGLLFFISGLQWIINPNEISDSLGMPLLSGLGLSTQIGDMGSFFITVGAMTLIGVYTKISHWFYAPSMLLLVAALYRTFSTLFYGAPFATEQIVIEIIVGAFLLYVSSRIREA
;
A
#
# COMPACT_ATOMS: atom_id res chain seq x y z
N MET A 1 17.42 16.96 4.29
CA MET A 1 17.18 15.57 4.71
C MET A 1 15.70 15.27 4.87
N VAL A 2 15.02 15.96 5.79
CA VAL A 2 13.59 15.74 6.00
C VAL A 2 12.78 16.03 4.74
N ASN A 3 13.12 17.11 4.02
CA ASN A 3 12.40 17.43 2.79
C ASN A 3 12.57 16.36 1.70
N GLY A 4 13.77 15.77 1.61
CA GLY A 4 13.99 14.67 0.67
C GLY A 4 13.13 13.46 1.01
N LEU A 5 13.04 13.12 2.30
CA LEU A 5 12.19 12.03 2.77
C LEU A 5 10.72 12.29 2.46
N ARG A 6 10.27 13.54 2.64
CA ARG A 6 8.90 13.92 2.35
C ARG A 6 8.58 13.81 0.86
N ILE A 7 9.51 14.18 0.00
CA ILE A 7 9.34 14.06 -1.44
C ILE A 7 9.17 12.59 -1.84
N ILE A 8 10.04 11.73 -1.33
CA ILE A 8 9.97 10.30 -1.64
C ILE A 8 8.67 9.69 -1.12
N ALA A 9 8.30 10.01 0.12
CA ALA A 9 7.05 9.52 0.69
C ALA A 9 5.85 10.04 -0.09
N GLY A 10 5.90 11.29 -0.55
CA GLY A 10 4.84 11.87 -1.38
C GLY A 10 4.67 11.13 -2.70
N LEU A 11 5.78 10.78 -3.35
CA LEU A 11 5.74 10.00 -4.60
C LEU A 11 5.16 8.62 -4.35
N ILE A 12 5.55 7.97 -3.27
CA ILE A 12 5.00 6.67 -2.89
C ILE A 12 3.50 6.78 -2.65
N GLY A 13 3.08 7.78 -1.87
CA GLY A 13 1.66 8.00 -1.59
C GLY A 13 0.86 8.25 -2.85
N LEU A 14 1.41 9.02 -3.78
CA LEU A 14 0.75 9.31 -5.05
C LEU A 14 0.58 8.03 -5.88
N LEU A 15 1.60 7.17 -5.94
CA LEU A 15 1.51 5.92 -6.68
C LEU A 15 0.42 5.01 -6.11
N PHE A 16 0.35 4.89 -4.79
CA PHE A 16 -0.69 4.08 -4.15
C PHE A 16 -2.08 4.69 -4.37
N PHE A 17 -2.19 6.01 -4.29
CA PHE A 17 -3.45 6.70 -4.52
C PHE A 17 -3.97 6.47 -5.95
N ILE A 18 -3.08 6.60 -6.94
CA ILE A 18 -3.41 6.35 -8.33
C ILE A 18 -3.84 4.89 -8.52
N SER A 19 -3.12 3.95 -7.90
CA SER A 19 -3.50 2.53 -7.97
C SER A 19 -4.90 2.30 -7.41
N GLY A 20 -5.25 2.97 -6.32
CA GLY A 20 -6.61 2.90 -5.77
C GLY A 20 -7.65 3.41 -6.74
N LEU A 21 -7.37 4.51 -7.44
CA LEU A 21 -8.27 5.03 -8.46
C LEU A 21 -8.41 4.07 -9.64
N GLN A 22 -7.34 3.37 -10.00
CA GLN A 22 -7.39 2.39 -11.09
C GLN A 22 -8.35 1.25 -10.81
N TRP A 23 -8.55 0.88 -9.55
CA TRP A 23 -9.53 -0.14 -9.19
C TRP A 23 -10.97 0.28 -9.54
N ILE A 24 -11.24 1.58 -9.63
CA ILE A 24 -12.55 2.10 -10.06
C ILE A 24 -12.58 2.30 -11.57
N ILE A 25 -11.52 2.87 -12.13
CA ILE A 25 -11.51 3.32 -13.52
C ILE A 25 -11.20 2.16 -14.48
N ASN A 26 -10.23 1.33 -14.13
CA ASN A 26 -9.79 0.23 -14.99
C ASN A 26 -9.35 -0.97 -14.14
N PRO A 27 -10.31 -1.63 -13.47
CA PRO A 27 -9.97 -2.72 -12.54
C PRO A 27 -9.30 -3.91 -13.22
N ASN A 28 -9.60 -4.14 -14.49
CA ASN A 28 -9.01 -5.26 -15.22
C ASN A 28 -7.49 -5.12 -15.34
N GLU A 29 -7.01 -3.93 -15.66
CA GLU A 29 -5.59 -3.69 -15.83
C GLU A 29 -4.83 -3.81 -14.51
N ILE A 30 -5.36 -3.20 -13.44
CA ILE A 30 -4.69 -3.25 -12.14
C ILE A 30 -4.70 -4.67 -11.55
N SER A 31 -5.78 -5.42 -11.70
CA SER A 31 -5.83 -6.79 -11.21
C SER A 31 -4.83 -7.66 -11.94
N ASP A 32 -4.71 -7.48 -13.26
CA ASP A 32 -3.77 -8.23 -14.07
C ASP A 32 -2.33 -7.96 -13.64
N SER A 33 -1.99 -6.70 -13.38
CA SER A 33 -0.66 -6.32 -12.94
C SER A 33 -0.29 -6.91 -11.58
N LEU A 34 -1.29 -7.28 -10.76
CA LEU A 34 -1.09 -7.90 -9.47
C LEU A 34 -1.18 -9.44 -9.52
N GLY A 35 -1.30 -9.99 -10.73
CA GLY A 35 -1.36 -11.44 -10.89
C GLY A 35 -2.70 -12.04 -10.50
N MET A 36 -3.78 -11.26 -10.59
CA MET A 36 -5.11 -11.70 -10.17
C MET A 36 -6.07 -11.68 -11.36
N PRO A 37 -6.93 -12.71 -11.49
CA PRO A 37 -8.06 -12.58 -12.41
C PRO A 37 -9.07 -11.59 -11.84
N LEU A 38 -9.73 -10.84 -12.71
CA LEU A 38 -10.84 -10.00 -12.28
C LEU A 38 -12.05 -10.89 -12.01
N LEU A 39 -12.57 -10.81 -10.80
CA LEU A 39 -13.69 -11.64 -10.37
C LEU A 39 -15.01 -11.10 -10.94
N SER A 40 -16.09 -11.80 -10.65
CA SER A 40 -17.44 -11.41 -11.08
C SER A 40 -18.40 -11.50 -9.89
N GLY A 41 -19.57 -10.89 -10.02
CA GLY A 41 -20.60 -10.95 -9.01
C GLY A 41 -20.15 -10.35 -7.68
N LEU A 42 -20.50 -11.00 -6.59
CA LEU A 42 -20.16 -10.55 -5.25
C LEU A 42 -18.65 -10.54 -5.02
N GLY A 43 -17.92 -11.49 -5.64
CA GLY A 43 -16.47 -11.51 -5.58
C GLY A 43 -15.83 -10.26 -6.18
N LEU A 44 -16.41 -9.74 -7.25
CA LEU A 44 -15.93 -8.49 -7.85
C LEU A 44 -16.13 -7.32 -6.89
N SER A 45 -17.27 -7.26 -6.24
CA SER A 45 -17.54 -6.21 -5.24
C SER A 45 -16.50 -6.24 -4.13
N THR A 46 -16.18 -7.41 -3.62
CA THR A 46 -15.18 -7.57 -2.57
C THR A 46 -13.79 -7.21 -3.07
N GLN A 47 -13.45 -7.66 -4.27
CA GLN A 47 -12.14 -7.38 -4.85
C GLN A 47 -11.90 -5.89 -5.04
N ILE A 48 -12.84 -5.20 -5.69
CA ILE A 48 -12.72 -3.75 -5.90
C ILE A 48 -12.78 -3.00 -4.57
N GLY A 49 -13.72 -3.38 -3.70
CA GLY A 49 -13.89 -2.72 -2.41
C GLY A 49 -12.67 -2.84 -1.52
N ASP A 50 -12.14 -4.04 -1.36
CA ASP A 50 -11.03 -4.28 -0.45
C ASP A 50 -9.69 -3.82 -1.04
N MET A 51 -9.43 -4.16 -2.30
CA MET A 51 -8.17 -3.76 -2.94
C MET A 51 -8.15 -2.26 -3.21
N GLY A 52 -9.25 -1.72 -3.71
CA GLY A 52 -9.32 -0.28 -3.96
C GLY A 52 -9.16 0.53 -2.69
N SER A 53 -9.85 0.15 -1.62
CA SER A 53 -9.75 0.85 -0.35
C SER A 53 -8.36 0.72 0.27
N PHE A 54 -7.72 -0.43 0.13
CA PHE A 54 -6.34 -0.61 0.60
C PHE A 54 -5.40 0.40 -0.05
N PHE A 55 -5.40 0.45 -1.37
CA PHE A 55 -4.49 1.33 -2.10
C PHE A 55 -4.79 2.80 -1.89
N ILE A 56 -6.08 3.18 -1.94
CA ILE A 56 -6.45 4.58 -1.79
C ILE A 56 -6.15 5.09 -0.37
N THR A 57 -6.38 4.24 0.63
CA THR A 57 -6.15 4.62 2.03
C THR A 57 -4.65 4.75 2.32
N VAL A 58 -3.85 3.79 1.87
CA VAL A 58 -2.39 3.89 2.01
C VAL A 58 -1.89 5.18 1.35
N GLY A 59 -2.35 5.45 0.13
CA GLY A 59 -1.93 6.63 -0.60
C GLY A 59 -2.39 7.93 0.04
N ALA A 60 -3.68 8.02 0.36
CA ALA A 60 -4.25 9.25 0.92
C ALA A 60 -3.65 9.59 2.29
N MET A 61 -3.54 8.60 3.18
CA MET A 61 -2.98 8.86 4.51
C MET A 61 -1.50 9.26 4.43
N THR A 62 -0.75 8.63 3.53
CA THR A 62 0.65 9.01 3.31
C THR A 62 0.76 10.45 2.82
N LEU A 63 -0.07 10.83 1.85
CA LEU A 63 -0.08 12.19 1.31
C LEU A 63 -0.48 13.21 2.38
N ILE A 64 -1.47 12.90 3.19
CA ILE A 64 -1.88 13.76 4.30
C ILE A 64 -0.73 13.93 5.30
N GLY A 65 -0.06 12.83 5.62
CA GLY A 65 1.09 12.88 6.52
C GLY A 65 2.22 13.75 5.99
N VAL A 66 2.50 13.65 4.69
CA VAL A 66 3.52 14.47 4.04
C VAL A 66 3.14 15.96 4.10
N TYR A 67 1.89 16.27 3.82
CA TYR A 67 1.40 17.64 3.80
C TYR A 67 1.35 18.25 5.20
N THR A 68 0.77 17.53 6.15
CA THR A 68 0.55 18.04 7.52
C THR A 68 1.79 17.96 8.40
N LYS A 69 2.75 17.10 8.04
CA LYS A 69 3.94 16.80 8.85
C LYS A 69 3.57 16.19 10.21
N ILE A 70 2.45 15.49 10.27
CA ILE A 70 2.01 14.80 11.48
C ILE A 70 2.35 13.33 11.34
N SER A 71 3.21 12.84 12.23
CA SER A 71 3.78 11.49 12.14
C SER A 71 2.75 10.37 12.18
N HIS A 72 1.65 10.58 12.89
CA HIS A 72 0.63 9.54 13.07
C HIS A 72 -0.02 9.08 11.76
N TRP A 73 -0.04 9.93 10.75
CA TRP A 73 -0.65 9.57 9.47
C TRP A 73 0.09 8.45 8.75
N PHE A 74 1.34 8.19 9.12
CA PHE A 74 2.13 7.13 8.47
C PHE A 74 1.96 5.75 9.13
N TYR A 75 1.36 5.69 10.33
CA TYR A 75 1.28 4.41 11.05
C TYR A 75 0.35 3.41 10.37
N ALA A 76 -0.86 3.82 9.99
CA ALA A 76 -1.77 2.91 9.33
C ALA A 76 -1.25 2.43 7.97
N PRO A 77 -0.72 3.30 7.08
CA PRO A 77 -0.09 2.82 5.86
C PRO A 77 1.04 1.82 6.09
N SER A 78 1.92 2.11 7.05
CA SER A 78 3.00 1.18 7.38
C SER A 78 2.47 -0.16 7.84
N MET A 79 1.51 -0.15 8.75
CA MET A 79 0.93 -1.36 9.29
C MET A 79 0.24 -2.18 8.21
N LEU A 80 -0.53 -1.55 7.35
CA LEU A 80 -1.21 -2.24 6.26
C LEU A 80 -0.20 -2.96 5.36
N LEU A 81 0.89 -2.29 5.01
CA LEU A 81 1.90 -2.87 4.14
C LEU A 81 2.66 -4.00 4.81
N LEU A 82 3.08 -3.81 6.06
CA LEU A 82 3.83 -4.84 6.78
C LEU A 82 2.96 -6.05 7.09
N VAL A 83 1.70 -5.84 7.44
CA VAL A 83 0.77 -6.95 7.69
C VAL A 83 0.46 -7.67 6.38
N ALA A 84 0.35 -6.95 5.26
CA ALA A 84 0.14 -7.59 3.96
C ALA A 84 1.29 -8.54 3.63
N ALA A 85 2.53 -8.12 3.85
CA ALA A 85 3.70 -8.97 3.64
C ALA A 85 3.65 -10.21 4.53
N LEU A 86 3.26 -10.04 5.78
CA LEU A 86 3.12 -11.14 6.73
C LEU A 86 2.05 -12.13 6.27
N TYR A 87 0.90 -11.63 5.82
CA TYR A 87 -0.20 -12.48 5.36
C TYR A 87 0.15 -13.21 4.07
N ARG A 88 0.90 -12.57 3.18
CA ARG A 88 1.37 -13.24 1.96
C ARG A 88 2.29 -14.40 2.31
N THR A 89 3.20 -14.20 3.26
CA THR A 89 4.10 -15.27 3.73
C THR A 89 3.29 -16.41 4.36
N PHE A 90 2.30 -16.06 5.17
CA PHE A 90 1.41 -17.04 5.78
C PHE A 90 0.69 -17.87 4.71
N SER A 91 0.20 -17.23 3.66
CA SER A 91 -0.53 -17.94 2.59
C SER A 91 0.37 -18.96 1.87
N THR A 92 1.65 -18.66 1.74
CA THR A 92 2.61 -19.60 1.17
C THR A 92 2.82 -20.79 2.08
N LEU A 93 3.03 -20.54 3.37
CA LEU A 93 3.35 -21.59 4.34
C LEU A 93 2.18 -22.52 4.63
N PHE A 94 0.97 -21.99 4.71
CA PHE A 94 -0.19 -22.76 5.18
C PHE A 94 -1.19 -23.13 4.08
N TYR A 95 -1.16 -22.45 2.95
CA TYR A 95 -2.13 -22.69 1.87
C TYR A 95 -1.49 -22.97 0.53
N GLY A 96 -0.16 -23.05 0.49
CA GLY A 96 0.56 -23.42 -0.73
C GLY A 96 0.57 -22.37 -1.82
N ALA A 97 0.24 -21.12 -1.49
CA ALA A 97 0.32 -20.05 -2.48
C ALA A 97 1.77 -19.82 -2.90
N PRO A 98 2.04 -19.46 -4.17
CA PRO A 98 3.40 -19.10 -4.58
C PRO A 98 3.92 -17.93 -3.74
N PHE A 99 5.20 -17.94 -3.43
CA PHE A 99 5.79 -16.86 -2.65
C PHE A 99 5.87 -15.59 -3.51
N ALA A 100 5.13 -14.55 -3.09
CA ALA A 100 5.01 -13.31 -3.84
C ALA A 100 6.21 -12.40 -3.55
N THR A 101 7.39 -12.77 -4.05
CA THR A 101 8.65 -12.12 -3.71
C THR A 101 8.63 -10.62 -3.97
N GLU A 102 8.20 -10.19 -5.15
CA GLU A 102 8.20 -8.76 -5.50
C GLU A 102 7.31 -7.96 -4.58
N GLN A 103 6.09 -8.42 -4.37
CA GLN A 103 5.12 -7.72 -3.54
C GLN A 103 5.59 -7.65 -2.09
N ILE A 104 6.11 -8.76 -1.56
CA ILE A 104 6.59 -8.82 -0.17
C ILE A 104 7.76 -7.86 0.03
N VAL A 105 8.72 -7.84 -0.90
CA VAL A 105 9.88 -6.94 -0.80
C VAL A 105 9.43 -5.49 -0.82
N ILE A 106 8.55 -5.12 -1.74
CA ILE A 106 8.03 -3.75 -1.83
C ILE A 106 7.29 -3.38 -0.54
N GLU A 107 6.43 -4.26 -0.06
CA GLU A 107 5.63 -3.99 1.14
C GLU A 107 6.50 -3.80 2.37
N ILE A 108 7.53 -4.63 2.53
CA ILE A 108 8.45 -4.49 3.67
C ILE A 108 9.27 -3.20 3.55
N ILE A 109 9.83 -2.95 2.38
CA ILE A 109 10.68 -1.76 2.18
C ILE A 109 9.87 -0.49 2.37
N VAL A 110 8.71 -0.38 1.73
CA VAL A 110 7.87 0.81 1.83
C VAL A 110 7.32 0.97 3.24
N GLY A 111 6.83 -0.13 3.84
CA GLY A 111 6.31 -0.09 5.20
C GLY A 111 7.35 0.38 6.20
N ALA A 112 8.56 -0.17 6.13
CA ALA A 112 9.66 0.24 6.99
C ALA A 112 10.08 1.69 6.71
N PHE A 113 10.12 2.08 5.44
CA PHE A 113 10.46 3.45 5.05
C PHE A 113 9.47 4.46 5.62
N LEU A 114 8.17 4.17 5.56
CA LEU A 114 7.17 5.08 6.10
C LEU A 114 7.27 5.21 7.62
N LEU A 115 7.63 4.13 8.33
CA LEU A 115 7.91 4.22 9.76
C LEU A 115 9.11 5.12 10.03
N TYR A 116 10.15 4.99 9.21
CA TYR A 116 11.32 5.84 9.33
C TYR A 116 10.97 7.30 9.09
N VAL A 117 10.20 7.60 8.05
CA VAL A 117 9.72 8.95 7.76
C VAL A 117 8.93 9.51 8.95
N SER A 118 8.06 8.67 9.52
CA SER A 118 7.27 9.05 10.69
C SER A 118 8.19 9.50 11.84
N SER A 119 9.26 8.74 12.10
CA SER A 119 10.16 9.07 13.18
C SER A 119 10.94 10.37 12.94
N ARG A 120 11.26 10.66 11.68
CA ARG A 120 12.03 11.86 11.34
C ARG A 120 11.16 13.11 11.23
N ILE A 121 9.95 12.95 10.68
CA ILE A 121 9.05 14.08 10.48
C ILE A 121 8.57 14.66 11.81
N ARG A 122 8.45 13.79 12.81
CA ARG A 122 8.02 14.19 14.14
C ARG A 122 8.99 15.17 14.79
N GLU A 123 10.25 15.08 14.40
CA GLU A 123 11.30 15.98 14.94
C GLU A 123 11.27 17.35 14.29
N ALA A 124 10.63 17.49 13.15
CA ALA A 124 10.54 18.77 12.43
C ALA A 124 9.35 19.63 12.89
#